data_62b3cc56f17fed562e21c03ea813d896
#
_entry.id   62b3cc56f17fed562e21c03ea813d896
#
_cell.length_a   1.000
_cell.length_b   1.000
_cell.length_c   1.000
_cell.angle_alpha   90.00
_cell.angle_beta   90.00
_cell.angle_gamma   90.00
#
_symmetry.space_group_name_H-M   'P 1'
#
loop_
_entity.id
_entity.type
_entity.pdbx_description
1 polymer ?
#
loop_
_entity_poly.entity_id
_entity_poly.type
_entity_poly.pdbx_seq_one_letter_code
_entity_poly.pdbx_strand_id
1 'polypeptide(L)'
;EACDDGNPSDNDGCLGDCTLAKCGDGVLNEGVEACDDGNDANTDDCLNSCVPAVCGDGVLWAGVEECDDGNDDPGDTCDGCKLPALPFRFVFMTSKDYSGAMGGLAGADGECQSLAKSAKLPGTYLAWLGDQKEPPAVRMKKADVPYIRTDFKIVALNWTDLTDGDLAAPIDRTELGQMGAVGPGNCNGGSPVHTNITKDGALYDPKNNCNDWNGMAGSSKGGMLGPPGQINGLWTTACLISCAVKTPIYCIQQ
;
A
#
# COMPACT_ATOMS: atom_id res chain seq x y z
N GLU A 1 -10.83 33.90 28.31
CA GLU A 1 -9.47 33.75 27.79
C GLU A 1 -8.90 32.40 28.21
N ALA A 2 -8.09 31.78 27.38
CA ALA A 2 -7.48 30.48 27.67
C ALA A 2 -6.11 30.63 28.39
N CYS A 3 -5.47 31.76 28.20
CA CYS A 3 -4.21 32.15 28.84
C CYS A 3 -4.09 33.69 28.93
N ASP A 4 -3.18 34.17 29.79
CA ASP A 4 -2.73 35.55 29.91
C ASP A 4 -1.34 35.52 30.56
N ASP A 5 -0.32 35.92 29.83
CA ASP A 5 1.08 35.94 30.30
C ASP A 5 1.57 37.39 30.56
N GLY A 6 0.68 38.39 30.36
CA GLY A 6 0.93 39.77 30.63
C GLY A 6 1.80 40.50 29.61
N ASN A 7 2.01 39.92 28.43
CA ASN A 7 2.78 40.56 27.35
C ASN A 7 2.05 40.40 25.99
N PRO A 8 2.35 41.20 24.97
CA PRO A 8 1.73 41.12 23.65
C PRO A 8 2.52 40.27 22.65
N SER A 9 3.42 39.42 23.10
CA SER A 9 4.22 38.54 22.22
C SER A 9 3.41 37.34 21.79
N ASP A 10 3.54 36.91 20.53
CA ASP A 10 2.91 35.70 20.01
C ASP A 10 3.88 34.51 19.95
N ASN A 11 5.16 34.67 20.33
CA ASN A 11 6.17 33.57 20.22
C ASN A 11 6.44 32.84 21.53
N ASP A 12 5.51 32.87 22.45
CA ASP A 12 5.57 32.14 23.72
C ASP A 12 4.30 31.29 23.90
N GLY A 13 3.98 30.88 25.10
CA GLY A 13 2.88 29.95 25.36
C GLY A 13 1.46 30.55 25.22
N CYS A 14 1.34 31.89 25.06
CA CYS A 14 0.05 32.58 24.99
C CYS A 14 0.02 33.59 23.87
N LEU A 15 -0.80 33.38 22.86
CA LEU A 15 -0.94 34.30 21.75
C LEU A 15 -1.61 35.62 22.18
N GLY A 16 -1.38 36.73 21.47
CA GLY A 16 -1.94 38.04 21.77
C GLY A 16 -3.48 38.12 21.72
N ASP A 17 -4.13 37.09 21.22
CA ASP A 17 -5.59 36.91 21.29
C ASP A 17 -6.06 36.12 22.52
N CYS A 18 -5.17 35.82 23.46
CA CYS A 18 -5.39 35.05 24.67
C CYS A 18 -5.79 33.59 24.43
N THR A 19 -5.32 32.99 23.34
CA THR A 19 -5.37 31.55 23.07
C THR A 19 -4.03 30.90 23.33
N LEU A 20 -4.04 29.60 23.69
CA LEU A 20 -2.80 28.85 23.88
C LEU A 20 -2.14 28.60 22.51
N ALA A 21 -0.85 28.87 22.43
CA ALA A 21 -0.03 28.49 21.28
C ALA A 21 -0.05 26.97 21.09
N LYS A 22 -0.15 26.53 19.86
CA LYS A 22 -0.19 25.12 19.46
C LYS A 22 0.40 24.93 18.06
N CYS A 23 0.95 23.77 17.81
CA CYS A 23 1.44 23.38 16.51
C CYS A 23 0.37 23.57 15.41
N GLY A 24 0.77 24.18 14.28
CA GLY A 24 -0.08 24.42 13.12
C GLY A 24 -0.93 25.70 13.21
N ASP A 25 -0.66 26.60 14.15
CA ASP A 25 -1.40 27.86 14.27
C ASP A 25 -0.76 29.04 13.50
N GLY A 26 0.41 28.82 12.92
CA GLY A 26 1.15 29.80 12.11
C GLY A 26 2.08 30.71 12.94
N VAL A 27 2.28 30.40 14.22
CA VAL A 27 3.16 31.19 15.10
C VAL A 27 4.12 30.26 15.84
N LEU A 28 5.41 30.39 15.58
CA LEU A 28 6.44 29.60 16.23
C LEU A 28 6.53 29.90 17.72
N ASN A 29 6.21 28.94 18.58
CA ASN A 29 6.39 29.01 20.04
C ASN A 29 7.85 28.68 20.39
N GLU A 30 8.70 29.73 20.56
CA GLU A 30 10.13 29.58 20.76
C GLU A 30 10.47 28.71 21.99
N GLY A 31 11.29 27.69 21.79
CA GLY A 31 11.73 26.76 22.81
C GLY A 31 10.79 25.59 23.08
N VAL A 32 9.63 25.54 22.45
CA VAL A 32 8.66 24.42 22.51
C VAL A 32 8.55 23.76 21.12
N GLU A 33 8.45 24.53 20.08
CA GLU A 33 8.33 24.11 18.70
C GLU A 33 9.63 24.36 17.93
N ALA A 34 10.00 23.44 17.05
CA ALA A 34 11.13 23.59 16.16
C ALA A 34 10.74 24.21 14.81
N CYS A 35 9.46 24.10 14.44
CA CYS A 35 8.84 24.75 13.29
C CYS A 35 7.33 24.90 13.50
N ASP A 36 6.70 25.80 12.75
CA ASP A 36 5.25 25.93 12.60
C ASP A 36 4.99 26.51 11.20
N ASP A 37 4.19 25.86 10.38
CA ASP A 37 3.86 26.28 9.01
C ASP A 37 2.40 26.72 8.86
N GLY A 38 1.65 26.74 9.96
CA GLY A 38 0.28 27.22 10.02
C GLY A 38 -0.76 26.27 9.45
N ASN A 39 -0.43 24.96 9.37
CA ASN A 39 -1.37 23.96 8.87
C ASN A 39 -1.22 22.60 9.57
N ASP A 40 -2.14 21.67 9.30
CA ASP A 40 -2.15 20.31 9.84
C ASP A 40 -1.71 19.25 8.81
N ALA A 41 -0.94 19.62 7.77
CA ALA A 41 -0.42 18.67 6.79
C ALA A 41 0.92 18.10 7.25
N ASN A 42 1.11 16.78 7.13
CA ASN A 42 2.40 16.15 7.45
C ASN A 42 3.32 15.97 6.23
N THR A 43 2.94 16.54 5.07
CA THR A 43 3.64 16.31 3.80
C THR A 43 4.40 17.51 3.27
N ASP A 44 4.65 18.49 4.11
CA ASP A 44 5.38 19.74 3.83
C ASP A 44 6.60 19.88 4.75
N ASP A 45 7.07 21.08 5.01
CA ASP A 45 8.33 21.34 5.70
C ASP A 45 8.24 21.23 7.23
N CYS A 46 7.03 21.15 7.79
CA CYS A 46 6.82 21.01 9.23
C CYS A 46 5.77 19.94 9.56
N LEU A 47 6.19 18.90 10.26
CA LEU A 47 5.25 17.85 10.70
C LEU A 47 4.27 18.36 11.75
N ASN A 48 3.08 17.75 11.87
CA ASN A 48 2.08 18.05 12.91
C ASN A 48 2.59 17.84 14.35
N SER A 49 3.82 17.41 14.51
CA SER A 49 4.55 17.34 15.78
C SER A 49 5.45 18.53 16.02
N CYS A 50 5.39 19.56 15.16
CA CYS A 50 6.25 20.73 15.16
C CYS A 50 7.76 20.43 15.12
N VAL A 51 8.10 19.38 14.38
CA VAL A 51 9.46 18.99 14.04
C VAL A 51 9.64 19.17 12.54
N PRO A 52 10.75 19.76 12.05
CA PRO A 52 11.02 19.87 10.62
C PRO A 52 10.98 18.49 9.94
N ALA A 53 10.35 18.40 8.78
CA ALA A 53 10.39 17.22 7.95
C ALA A 53 11.85 16.93 7.52
N VAL A 54 12.27 15.69 7.64
CA VAL A 54 13.62 15.24 7.28
C VAL A 54 13.55 13.84 6.67
N CYS A 55 14.44 13.55 5.76
CA CYS A 55 14.63 12.23 5.19
C CYS A 55 14.76 11.17 6.29
N GLY A 56 14.01 10.06 6.17
CA GLY A 56 14.04 8.95 7.11
C GLY A 56 13.10 9.09 8.32
N ASP A 57 12.23 10.09 8.35
CA ASP A 57 11.27 10.27 9.44
C ASP A 57 9.96 9.48 9.28
N GLY A 58 9.78 8.82 8.13
CA GLY A 58 8.62 8.00 7.82
C GLY A 58 7.45 8.77 7.19
N VAL A 59 7.66 10.04 6.84
CA VAL A 59 6.64 10.90 6.23
C VAL A 59 7.21 11.58 4.97
N LEU A 60 6.64 11.30 3.83
CA LEU A 60 7.09 11.86 2.56
C LEU A 60 6.92 13.39 2.52
N TRP A 61 8.01 14.13 2.44
CA TRP A 61 8.01 15.58 2.18
C TRP A 61 7.75 15.86 0.69
N ALA A 62 6.49 16.17 0.39
CA ALA A 62 6.01 16.28 -0.99
C ALA A 62 6.74 17.34 -1.82
N GLY A 63 7.36 16.91 -2.92
CA GLY A 63 8.10 17.79 -3.84
C GLY A 63 9.56 18.03 -3.46
N VAL A 64 10.02 17.52 -2.33
CA VAL A 64 11.42 17.56 -1.88
C VAL A 64 12.01 16.15 -1.89
N GLU A 65 11.28 15.18 -1.39
CA GLU A 65 11.65 13.77 -1.36
C GLU A 65 10.94 12.99 -2.46
N GLU A 66 11.62 11.98 -3.00
CA GLU A 66 11.05 11.01 -3.94
C GLU A 66 10.43 9.81 -3.21
N CYS A 67 10.92 9.53 -2.00
CA CYS A 67 10.45 8.48 -1.09
C CYS A 67 10.88 8.80 0.34
N ASP A 68 10.20 8.17 1.32
CA ASP A 68 10.63 8.08 2.72
C ASP A 68 10.14 6.74 3.27
N ASP A 69 11.02 5.91 3.82
CA ASP A 69 10.69 4.60 4.37
C ASP A 69 10.91 4.50 5.89
N GLY A 70 11.20 5.65 6.52
CA GLY A 70 11.34 5.78 7.97
C GLY A 70 12.72 5.44 8.49
N ASN A 71 13.74 5.41 7.63
CA ASN A 71 15.13 5.23 8.01
C ASN A 71 16.07 5.84 6.96
N ASP A 72 17.37 5.88 7.27
CA ASP A 72 18.41 6.39 6.37
C ASP A 72 19.44 5.27 6.08
N ASP A 73 18.94 4.02 5.94
CA ASP A 73 19.80 2.86 5.65
C ASP A 73 20.18 2.85 4.15
N PRO A 74 21.47 2.97 3.81
CA PRO A 74 21.88 2.88 2.42
C PRO A 74 21.80 1.42 1.93
N GLY A 75 21.04 1.19 0.89
CA GLY A 75 20.91 -0.10 0.22
C GLY A 75 19.54 -0.76 0.31
N ASP A 76 18.58 -0.05 0.84
CA ASP A 76 17.17 -0.39 0.74
C ASP A 76 16.46 0.37 -0.41
N THR A 77 15.14 0.53 -0.35
CA THR A 77 14.36 1.17 -1.42
C THR A 77 14.36 2.69 -1.41
N CYS A 78 14.89 3.33 -0.36
CA CYS A 78 14.86 4.78 -0.20
C CYS A 78 16.20 5.31 0.36
N ASP A 79 17.26 5.22 -0.42
CA ASP A 79 18.57 5.72 -0.03
C ASP A 79 18.66 7.25 -0.19
N GLY A 80 18.77 7.95 0.95
CA GLY A 80 18.85 9.42 0.97
C GLY A 80 17.62 10.09 0.36
N CYS A 81 16.43 9.55 0.62
CA CYS A 81 15.13 10.00 0.12
C CYS A 81 15.01 10.07 -1.40
N LYS A 82 15.75 9.22 -2.07
CA LYS A 82 15.68 9.03 -3.52
C LYS A 82 15.30 7.60 -3.85
N LEU A 83 14.41 7.48 -4.82
CA LEU A 83 14.09 6.18 -5.39
C LEU A 83 15.36 5.56 -6.00
N PRO A 84 15.58 4.25 -5.84
CA PRO A 84 16.72 3.59 -6.44
C PRO A 84 16.71 3.84 -7.95
N ALA A 85 17.88 4.14 -8.52
CA ALA A 85 18.07 4.35 -9.96
C ALA A 85 17.78 3.07 -10.80
N LEU A 86 17.47 1.97 -10.14
CA LEU A 86 17.14 0.68 -10.77
C LEU A 86 15.64 0.63 -11.10
N PRO A 87 15.27 0.09 -12.26
CA PRO A 87 13.88 -0.15 -12.57
C PRO A 87 13.26 -1.09 -11.51
N PHE A 88 12.06 -0.79 -11.06
CA PHE A 88 11.26 -1.61 -10.14
C PHE A 88 9.86 -1.81 -10.71
N ARG A 89 9.07 -2.66 -10.05
CA ARG A 89 7.66 -2.90 -10.36
C ARG A 89 6.80 -2.62 -9.14
N PHE A 90 5.77 -1.79 -9.29
CA PHE A 90 4.80 -1.60 -8.23
C PHE A 90 3.89 -2.81 -8.07
N VAL A 91 3.57 -3.12 -6.82
CA VAL A 91 2.51 -4.04 -6.42
C VAL A 91 1.60 -3.36 -5.42
N PHE A 92 0.29 -3.58 -5.54
CA PHE A 92 -0.68 -3.06 -4.59
C PHE A 92 -1.89 -3.97 -4.48
N MET A 93 -2.65 -3.84 -3.39
CA MET A 93 -4.00 -4.35 -3.29
C MET A 93 -4.99 -3.26 -3.71
N THR A 94 -6.11 -3.64 -4.31
CA THR A 94 -7.12 -2.66 -4.72
C THR A 94 -7.79 -1.99 -3.52
N SER A 95 -8.02 -0.68 -3.60
CA SER A 95 -8.84 0.06 -2.62
C SER A 95 -10.34 -0.28 -2.70
N LYS A 96 -10.74 -1.02 -3.73
CA LYS A 96 -12.10 -1.48 -3.97
C LYS A 96 -12.19 -3.00 -3.84
N ASP A 97 -13.37 -3.47 -3.43
CA ASP A 97 -13.67 -4.88 -3.29
C ASP A 97 -14.48 -5.41 -4.48
N TYR A 98 -14.13 -6.61 -4.95
CA TYR A 98 -14.74 -7.29 -6.09
C TYR A 98 -15.26 -8.67 -5.69
N SER A 99 -16.39 -9.07 -6.27
CA SER A 99 -16.86 -10.47 -6.24
C SER A 99 -16.13 -11.29 -7.33
N GLY A 100 -16.32 -12.59 -7.36
CA GLY A 100 -15.79 -13.44 -8.43
C GLY A 100 -16.34 -13.17 -9.83
N ALA A 101 -17.30 -12.26 -10.01
CA ALA A 101 -17.84 -11.85 -11.31
C ALA A 101 -17.21 -10.53 -11.79
N MET A 102 -15.93 -10.58 -12.12
CA MET A 102 -15.15 -9.42 -12.58
C MET A 102 -15.12 -9.25 -14.11
N GLY A 103 -15.76 -10.13 -14.88
CA GLY A 103 -15.67 -10.14 -16.34
C GLY A 103 -14.43 -10.88 -16.87
N GLY A 104 -14.04 -11.95 -16.15
CA GLY A 104 -12.85 -12.73 -16.46
C GLY A 104 -11.56 -12.03 -16.08
N LEU A 105 -10.43 -12.58 -16.54
CA LEU A 105 -9.11 -11.96 -16.31
C LEU A 105 -9.01 -10.57 -16.91
N ALA A 106 -9.56 -10.35 -18.11
CA ALA A 106 -9.53 -9.05 -18.77
C ALA A 106 -10.26 -7.96 -17.97
N GLY A 107 -11.38 -8.30 -17.32
CA GLY A 107 -12.10 -7.37 -16.47
C GLY A 107 -11.31 -7.05 -15.20
N ALA A 108 -10.74 -8.06 -14.53
CA ALA A 108 -9.91 -7.87 -13.35
C ALA A 108 -8.65 -7.03 -13.64
N ASP A 109 -8.01 -7.24 -14.79
CA ASP A 109 -6.88 -6.43 -15.26
C ASP A 109 -7.29 -4.98 -15.54
N GLY A 110 -8.48 -4.80 -16.13
CA GLY A 110 -9.07 -3.49 -16.38
C GLY A 110 -9.29 -2.71 -15.07
N GLU A 111 -9.71 -3.38 -14.00
CA GLU A 111 -9.84 -2.75 -12.67
C GLU A 111 -8.48 -2.35 -12.11
N CYS A 112 -7.47 -3.24 -12.14
CA CYS A 112 -6.09 -2.92 -11.75
C CYS A 112 -5.55 -1.72 -12.52
N GLN A 113 -5.70 -1.71 -13.85
CA GLN A 113 -5.23 -0.62 -14.70
C GLN A 113 -5.95 0.70 -14.44
N SER A 114 -7.26 0.65 -14.18
CA SER A 114 -8.08 1.83 -13.88
C SER A 114 -7.65 2.49 -12.57
N LEU A 115 -7.44 1.70 -11.52
CA LEU A 115 -6.97 2.19 -10.22
C LEU A 115 -5.55 2.75 -10.31
N ALA A 116 -4.61 2.03 -10.93
CA ALA A 116 -3.25 2.50 -11.15
C ALA A 116 -3.22 3.83 -11.91
N LYS A 117 -4.03 3.96 -12.98
CA LYS A 117 -4.15 5.20 -13.75
C LYS A 117 -4.70 6.35 -12.90
N SER A 118 -5.70 6.08 -12.06
CA SER A 118 -6.29 7.10 -11.17
C SER A 118 -5.28 7.60 -10.13
N ALA A 119 -4.42 6.70 -9.64
CA ALA A 119 -3.33 7.00 -8.72
C ALA A 119 -2.06 7.52 -9.41
N LYS A 120 -2.09 7.72 -10.74
CA LYS A 120 -0.95 8.17 -11.56
C LYS A 120 0.26 7.22 -11.52
N LEU A 121 0.07 5.95 -11.18
CA LEU A 121 1.13 4.95 -11.21
C LEU A 121 1.49 4.60 -12.67
N PRO A 122 2.79 4.50 -13.00
CA PRO A 122 3.23 4.25 -14.37
C PRO A 122 3.05 2.78 -14.80
N GLY A 123 3.00 2.53 -16.08
CA GLY A 123 3.05 1.19 -16.68
C GLY A 123 1.70 0.49 -16.80
N THR A 124 1.75 -0.82 -17.00
CA THR A 124 0.59 -1.71 -17.20
C THR A 124 0.46 -2.63 -16.01
N TYR A 125 -0.76 -2.89 -15.55
CA TYR A 125 -1.03 -3.70 -14.38
C TYR A 125 -1.92 -4.89 -14.73
N LEU A 126 -1.59 -6.05 -14.19
CA LEU A 126 -2.40 -7.27 -14.26
C LEU A 126 -2.81 -7.70 -12.85
N ALA A 127 -3.99 -8.27 -12.74
CA ALA A 127 -4.47 -8.88 -11.50
C ALA A 127 -3.71 -10.19 -11.21
N TRP A 128 -3.34 -10.43 -9.94
CA TRP A 128 -2.76 -11.69 -9.48
C TRP A 128 -3.84 -12.78 -9.41
N LEU A 129 -4.42 -13.03 -10.57
CA LEU A 129 -5.47 -14.02 -10.83
C LEU A 129 -5.10 -14.87 -12.04
N GLY A 130 -5.68 -16.05 -12.12
CA GLY A 130 -5.47 -16.94 -13.25
C GLY A 130 -6.72 -17.73 -13.60
N ASP A 131 -6.77 -18.21 -14.82
CA ASP A 131 -7.65 -19.26 -15.29
C ASP A 131 -6.84 -20.52 -15.65
N GLN A 132 -7.50 -21.53 -16.24
CA GLN A 132 -6.84 -22.79 -16.59
C GLN A 132 -5.72 -22.64 -17.63
N LYS A 133 -5.71 -21.57 -18.42
CA LYS A 133 -4.76 -21.34 -19.51
C LYS A 133 -3.70 -20.32 -19.14
N GLU A 134 -4.07 -19.31 -18.37
CA GLU A 134 -3.30 -18.11 -18.12
C GLU A 134 -3.13 -17.80 -16.61
N PRO A 135 -2.49 -18.71 -15.82
CA PRO A 135 -2.09 -18.34 -14.46
C PRO A 135 -0.97 -17.28 -14.47
N PRO A 136 -0.74 -16.54 -13.36
CA PRO A 136 0.33 -15.55 -13.27
C PRO A 136 1.70 -16.03 -13.76
N ALA A 137 2.10 -17.27 -13.47
CA ALA A 137 3.36 -17.85 -13.92
C ALA A 137 3.48 -17.93 -15.46
N VAL A 138 2.37 -17.87 -16.20
CA VAL A 138 2.32 -17.88 -17.68
C VAL A 138 2.11 -16.48 -18.25
N ARG A 139 1.16 -15.71 -17.70
CA ARG A 139 0.71 -14.45 -18.30
C ARG A 139 1.50 -13.22 -17.89
N MET A 140 2.17 -13.26 -16.74
CA MET A 140 2.90 -12.11 -16.22
C MET A 140 4.36 -12.09 -16.67
N LYS A 141 4.89 -10.88 -16.89
CA LYS A 141 6.31 -10.68 -17.16
C LYS A 141 7.11 -10.94 -15.88
N LYS A 142 8.05 -11.86 -15.96
CA LYS A 142 8.97 -12.19 -14.87
C LYS A 142 10.08 -11.15 -14.84
N ALA A 143 10.04 -10.26 -13.86
CA ALA A 143 11.02 -9.19 -13.76
C ALA A 143 12.22 -9.62 -12.90
N ASP A 144 13.42 -9.23 -13.33
CA ASP A 144 14.66 -9.37 -12.55
C ASP A 144 14.95 -8.09 -11.74
N VAL A 145 13.90 -7.38 -11.35
CA VAL A 145 13.95 -6.12 -10.60
C VAL A 145 12.99 -6.20 -9.43
N PRO A 146 13.19 -5.38 -8.37
CA PRO A 146 12.34 -5.40 -7.19
C PRO A 146 10.87 -5.13 -7.48
N TYR A 147 10.02 -5.85 -6.76
CA TYR A 147 8.60 -5.54 -6.60
C TYR A 147 8.43 -4.76 -5.31
N ILE A 148 7.87 -3.55 -5.40
CA ILE A 148 7.72 -2.64 -4.27
C ILE A 148 6.26 -2.23 -4.10
N ARG A 149 5.85 -1.94 -2.89
CA ARG A 149 4.55 -1.34 -2.60
C ARG A 149 4.51 0.12 -3.04
N THR A 150 3.33 0.68 -3.05
CA THR A 150 3.08 2.10 -3.38
C THR A 150 3.56 3.09 -2.30
N ASP A 151 3.96 2.59 -1.11
CA ASP A 151 4.71 3.31 -0.07
C ASP A 151 6.22 2.94 -0.11
N PHE A 152 6.70 2.48 -1.24
CA PHE A 152 8.08 2.18 -1.59
C PHE A 152 8.76 1.05 -0.81
N LYS A 153 8.06 0.29 0.01
CA LYS A 153 8.64 -0.85 0.72
C LYS A 153 8.80 -2.06 -0.18
N ILE A 154 9.98 -2.72 -0.14
CA ILE A 154 10.25 -3.95 -0.91
C ILE A 154 9.31 -5.06 -0.46
N VAL A 155 8.68 -5.71 -1.44
CA VAL A 155 7.89 -6.92 -1.28
C VAL A 155 8.70 -8.14 -1.68
N ALA A 156 9.44 -8.03 -2.78
CA ALA A 156 10.30 -9.09 -3.30
C ALA A 156 11.39 -8.49 -4.19
N LEU A 157 12.57 -9.11 -4.23
CA LEU A 157 13.73 -8.61 -5.00
C LEU A 157 13.61 -8.85 -6.51
N ASN A 158 12.82 -9.84 -6.91
CA ASN A 158 12.59 -10.22 -8.30
C ASN A 158 11.41 -11.20 -8.39
N TRP A 159 11.09 -11.70 -9.60
CA TRP A 159 10.02 -12.68 -9.78
C TRP A 159 10.24 -13.98 -8.99
N THR A 160 11.46 -14.49 -8.91
CA THR A 160 11.75 -15.74 -8.19
C THR A 160 11.46 -15.58 -6.69
N ASP A 161 11.87 -14.47 -6.12
CA ASP A 161 11.61 -14.11 -4.72
C ASP A 161 10.12 -13.86 -4.46
N LEU A 162 9.40 -13.19 -5.38
CA LEU A 162 7.95 -13.01 -5.29
C LEU A 162 7.19 -14.35 -5.27
N THR A 163 7.77 -15.40 -5.86
CA THR A 163 7.14 -16.71 -6.09
C THR A 163 7.80 -17.86 -5.33
N ASP A 164 8.63 -17.63 -4.35
CA ASP A 164 9.21 -18.67 -3.49
C ASP A 164 8.33 -19.00 -2.26
N GLY A 165 7.43 -18.09 -1.93
CA GLY A 165 6.44 -18.25 -0.87
C GLY A 165 6.66 -17.38 0.33
N ASP A 166 7.75 -16.63 0.39
CA ASP A 166 8.03 -15.66 1.45
C ASP A 166 8.17 -14.25 0.87
N LEU A 167 7.52 -13.28 1.46
CA LEU A 167 7.59 -11.88 1.06
C LEU A 167 8.38 -11.08 2.11
N ALA A 168 9.22 -10.15 1.67
CA ALA A 168 9.93 -9.24 2.57
C ALA A 168 8.96 -8.29 3.31
N ALA A 169 7.85 -7.93 2.64
CA ALA A 169 6.76 -7.16 3.25
C ALA A 169 5.40 -7.59 2.66
N PRO A 170 4.29 -7.44 3.41
CA PRO A 170 2.96 -7.78 2.90
C PRO A 170 2.51 -6.82 1.80
N ILE A 171 1.68 -7.32 0.85
CA ILE A 171 1.01 -6.48 -0.14
C ILE A 171 -0.28 -5.93 0.49
N ASP A 172 -0.16 -4.98 1.39
CA ASP A 172 -1.25 -4.43 2.19
C ASP A 172 -1.51 -2.93 1.94
N ARG A 173 -0.86 -2.35 0.94
CA ARG A 173 -1.10 -0.97 0.51
C ARG A 173 -1.93 -0.93 -0.76
N THR A 174 -2.84 0.04 -0.79
CA THR A 174 -3.67 0.33 -1.97
C THR A 174 -2.86 1.07 -3.02
N GLU A 175 -3.44 1.29 -4.20
CA GLU A 175 -2.86 2.12 -5.25
C GLU A 175 -2.53 3.56 -4.81
N LEU A 176 -3.11 4.01 -3.69
CA LEU A 176 -2.89 5.33 -3.11
C LEU A 176 -1.87 5.34 -1.95
N GLY A 177 -1.18 4.22 -1.69
CA GLY A 177 -0.24 4.07 -0.58
C GLY A 177 -0.88 3.89 0.80
N GLN A 178 -2.20 3.93 0.88
CA GLN A 178 -2.94 3.78 2.14
C GLN A 178 -3.02 2.32 2.56
N MET A 179 -3.12 2.05 3.87
CA MET A 179 -3.43 0.73 4.37
C MET A 179 -4.74 0.23 3.76
N GLY A 180 -4.72 -0.95 3.18
CA GLY A 180 -5.93 -1.56 2.62
C GLY A 180 -6.98 -1.84 3.69
N ALA A 181 -8.24 -1.66 3.35
CA ALA A 181 -9.34 -1.95 4.25
C ALA A 181 -9.39 -3.45 4.58
N VAL A 182 -9.60 -3.76 5.85
CA VAL A 182 -9.86 -5.12 6.31
C VAL A 182 -11.30 -5.45 5.93
N GLY A 183 -11.49 -6.22 4.85
CA GLY A 183 -12.81 -6.61 4.33
C GLY A 183 -13.54 -7.59 5.27
N PRO A 184 -14.85 -7.77 5.07
CA PRO A 184 -15.63 -8.75 5.80
C PRO A 184 -15.18 -10.17 5.42
N GLY A 185 -14.97 -11.01 6.41
CA GLY A 185 -14.60 -12.41 6.24
C GLY A 185 -13.48 -12.83 7.18
N ASN A 186 -13.37 -14.11 7.40
CA ASN A 186 -12.31 -14.70 8.21
C ASN A 186 -11.54 -15.72 7.36
N CYS A 187 -10.33 -15.35 7.00
CA CYS A 187 -9.40 -16.21 6.30
C CYS A 187 -8.27 -16.58 7.27
N ASN A 188 -8.46 -17.60 8.09
CA ASN A 188 -7.48 -18.07 9.09
C ASN A 188 -7.00 -16.95 10.06
N GLY A 189 -7.88 -16.01 10.40
CA GLY A 189 -7.56 -14.90 11.31
C GLY A 189 -7.28 -13.57 10.60
N GLY A 190 -7.14 -13.55 9.28
CA GLY A 190 -6.98 -12.35 8.46
C GLY A 190 -8.14 -12.11 7.52
N SER A 191 -8.10 -11.01 6.78
CA SER A 191 -9.07 -10.69 5.74
C SER A 191 -8.76 -11.42 4.43
N PRO A 192 -9.78 -11.89 3.71
CA PRO A 192 -9.56 -12.58 2.44
C PRO A 192 -9.22 -11.63 1.29
N VAL A 193 -8.45 -12.16 0.32
CA VAL A 193 -8.16 -11.55 -0.98
C VAL A 193 -8.44 -12.59 -2.05
N HIS A 194 -9.16 -12.26 -3.11
CA HIS A 194 -9.35 -13.19 -4.23
C HIS A 194 -8.03 -13.43 -4.96
N THR A 195 -7.62 -14.70 -5.11
CA THR A 195 -6.41 -15.09 -5.83
C THR A 195 -6.59 -16.40 -6.61
N ASN A 196 -6.89 -17.52 -5.96
CA ASN A 196 -6.88 -18.90 -6.50
C ASN A 196 -5.52 -19.30 -7.13
N ILE A 197 -4.44 -18.74 -6.62
CA ILE A 197 -3.07 -18.89 -7.13
C ILE A 197 -2.20 -19.48 -6.03
N THR A 198 -1.38 -20.45 -6.39
CA THR A 198 -0.34 -21.00 -5.51
C THR A 198 0.83 -20.01 -5.37
N LYS A 199 1.67 -20.22 -4.38
CA LYS A 199 2.81 -19.33 -4.10
C LYS A 199 3.75 -19.16 -5.31
N ASP A 200 3.91 -20.18 -6.15
CA ASP A 200 4.73 -20.19 -7.36
C ASP A 200 4.02 -19.59 -8.61
N GLY A 201 2.86 -18.97 -8.41
CA GLY A 201 2.13 -18.31 -9.49
C GLY A 201 1.28 -19.25 -10.36
N ALA A 202 1.16 -20.53 -10.01
CA ALA A 202 0.32 -21.48 -10.72
C ALA A 202 -1.14 -21.41 -10.24
N LEU A 203 -2.08 -21.91 -11.06
CA LEU A 203 -3.48 -22.02 -10.65
C LEU A 203 -3.63 -23.08 -9.54
N TYR A 204 -4.29 -22.72 -8.44
CA TYR A 204 -4.50 -23.63 -7.31
C TYR A 204 -5.54 -24.72 -7.65
N ASP A 205 -6.72 -24.32 -8.08
CA ASP A 205 -7.81 -25.24 -8.41
C ASP A 205 -8.61 -24.73 -9.62
N PRO A 206 -8.57 -25.46 -10.75
CA PRO A 206 -9.29 -25.06 -11.95
C PRO A 206 -10.82 -25.17 -11.82
N LYS A 207 -11.34 -25.91 -10.82
CA LYS A 207 -12.77 -26.08 -10.59
C LYS A 207 -13.37 -25.01 -9.67
N ASN A 208 -12.54 -24.39 -8.85
CA ASN A 208 -12.93 -23.40 -7.85
C ASN A 208 -12.30 -22.02 -8.15
N ASN A 209 -12.59 -21.47 -9.33
CA ASN A 209 -12.07 -20.19 -9.80
C ASN A 209 -13.17 -19.18 -10.18
N CYS A 210 -14.34 -19.29 -9.55
CA CYS A 210 -15.49 -18.42 -9.80
C CYS A 210 -15.91 -18.39 -11.29
N ASN A 211 -15.91 -19.55 -11.95
CA ASN A 211 -16.20 -19.68 -13.38
C ASN A 211 -15.28 -18.78 -14.24
N ASP A 212 -13.97 -18.93 -14.07
CA ASP A 212 -12.93 -18.11 -14.68
C ASP A 212 -13.16 -16.61 -14.45
N TRP A 213 -13.53 -16.27 -13.21
CA TRP A 213 -13.81 -14.90 -12.74
C TRP A 213 -15.00 -14.22 -13.44
N ASN A 214 -15.94 -15.03 -13.94
CA ASN A 214 -17.19 -14.57 -14.56
C ASN A 214 -18.45 -14.86 -13.72
N GLY A 215 -18.31 -15.42 -12.52
CA GLY A 215 -19.47 -15.85 -11.75
C GLY A 215 -19.35 -15.61 -10.24
N MET A 216 -20.52 -15.49 -9.60
CA MET A 216 -20.63 -15.37 -8.14
C MET A 216 -20.97 -16.71 -7.46
N ALA A 217 -21.22 -17.78 -8.24
CA ALA A 217 -21.48 -19.11 -7.71
C ALA A 217 -20.17 -19.86 -7.39
N GLY A 218 -20.20 -20.69 -6.34
CA GLY A 218 -19.04 -21.48 -5.94
C GLY A 218 -18.08 -20.74 -5.02
N SER A 219 -16.84 -21.17 -5.03
CA SER A 219 -15.76 -20.63 -4.20
C SER A 219 -14.45 -20.61 -4.97
N SER A 220 -13.49 -19.83 -4.49
CA SER A 220 -12.09 -19.84 -4.92
C SER A 220 -11.17 -19.93 -3.71
N LYS A 221 -9.91 -20.30 -3.91
CA LYS A 221 -8.91 -20.03 -2.88
C LYS A 221 -8.62 -18.55 -2.83
N GLY A 222 -8.35 -18.05 -1.64
CA GLY A 222 -7.95 -16.68 -1.40
C GLY A 222 -6.68 -16.59 -0.60
N GLY A 223 -5.97 -15.51 -0.78
CA GLY A 223 -4.91 -15.07 0.09
C GLY A 223 -5.44 -14.47 1.38
N MET A 224 -4.54 -14.18 2.31
CA MET A 224 -4.84 -13.61 3.61
C MET A 224 -4.08 -12.29 3.80
N LEU A 225 -4.81 -11.25 4.19
CA LEU A 225 -4.27 -9.99 4.69
C LEU A 225 -4.23 -10.04 6.23
N GLY A 226 -3.19 -9.48 6.81
CA GLY A 226 -3.03 -9.43 8.26
C GLY A 226 -2.26 -10.61 8.85
N PRO A 227 -1.69 -10.44 10.07
CA PRO A 227 -0.95 -11.51 10.75
C PRO A 227 -1.82 -12.75 11.00
N PRO A 228 -1.26 -13.98 10.98
CA PRO A 228 0.17 -14.28 10.91
C PRO A 228 0.70 -14.65 9.51
N GLY A 229 -0.07 -14.60 8.43
CA GLY A 229 0.27 -15.28 7.20
C GLY A 229 0.53 -14.41 5.97
N GLN A 230 0.54 -13.11 6.14
CA GLN A 230 0.59 -12.17 5.01
C GLN A 230 1.93 -12.08 4.25
N ILE A 231 3.02 -12.62 4.82
CA ILE A 231 4.36 -12.63 4.22
C ILE A 231 4.87 -14.02 3.87
N ASN A 232 4.14 -15.09 4.19
CA ASN A 232 4.45 -16.46 3.80
C ASN A 232 3.46 -16.93 2.73
N GLY A 233 3.58 -18.14 2.22
CA GLY A 233 2.71 -18.66 1.14
C GLY A 233 1.19 -18.48 1.33
N LEU A 234 0.74 -18.09 2.51
CA LEU A 234 -0.66 -17.79 2.80
C LEU A 234 -1.11 -16.43 2.23
N TRP A 235 -0.19 -15.54 1.82
CA TRP A 235 -0.55 -14.28 1.18
C TRP A 235 -1.39 -14.49 -0.08
N THR A 236 -1.21 -15.62 -0.76
CA THR A 236 -1.92 -15.96 -1.99
C THR A 236 -2.82 -17.20 -1.86
N THR A 237 -2.54 -18.13 -0.90
CA THR A 237 -3.30 -19.40 -0.76
C THR A 237 -3.55 -19.72 0.72
N ALA A 238 -4.58 -19.16 1.31
CA ALA A 238 -4.87 -19.34 2.73
C ALA A 238 -6.18 -20.09 3.00
N CYS A 239 -7.30 -19.66 2.41
CA CYS A 239 -8.64 -20.14 2.74
C CYS A 239 -9.53 -20.30 1.51
N LEU A 240 -10.73 -20.88 1.71
CA LEU A 240 -11.79 -20.86 0.70
C LEU A 240 -12.66 -19.62 0.89
N ILE A 241 -12.91 -18.91 -0.20
CA ILE A 241 -13.75 -17.70 -0.25
C ILE A 241 -14.90 -17.96 -1.20
N SER A 242 -16.14 -17.65 -0.78
CA SER A 242 -17.29 -17.67 -1.68
C SER A 242 -17.10 -16.62 -2.78
N CYS A 243 -17.39 -16.97 -4.03
CA CYS A 243 -17.31 -16.05 -5.16
C CYS A 243 -18.28 -14.85 -5.06
N ALA A 244 -19.30 -14.92 -4.21
CA ALA A 244 -20.22 -13.83 -3.95
C ALA A 244 -19.66 -12.81 -2.94
N VAL A 245 -18.65 -13.18 -2.15
CA VAL A 245 -18.02 -12.26 -1.19
C VAL A 245 -17.15 -11.26 -1.96
N LYS A 246 -17.30 -10.01 -1.61
CA LYS A 246 -16.46 -8.95 -2.18
C LYS A 246 -15.19 -8.81 -1.35
N THR A 247 -14.04 -8.87 -2.00
CA THR A 247 -12.72 -8.70 -1.42
C THR A 247 -11.82 -7.95 -2.40
N PRO A 248 -10.72 -7.34 -1.93
CA PRO A 248 -9.72 -6.79 -2.83
C PRO A 248 -9.05 -7.88 -3.68
N ILE A 249 -8.32 -7.44 -4.69
CA ILE A 249 -7.39 -8.26 -5.48
C ILE A 249 -6.01 -7.61 -5.46
N TYR A 250 -4.97 -8.40 -5.74
CA TYR A 250 -3.62 -7.86 -5.92
C TYR A 250 -3.39 -7.48 -7.38
N CYS A 251 -2.70 -6.37 -7.60
CA CYS A 251 -2.31 -5.82 -8.89
C CYS A 251 -0.79 -5.76 -8.99
N ILE A 252 -0.24 -6.31 -10.07
CA ILE A 252 1.21 -6.42 -10.30
C ILE A 252 1.57 -5.66 -11.58
N GLN A 253 2.50 -4.72 -11.51
CA GLN A 253 3.04 -3.99 -12.67
C GLN A 253 3.86 -4.92 -13.58
N GLN A 254 3.75 -4.69 -14.91
CA GLN A 254 4.35 -5.53 -15.95
C GLN A 254 5.57 -4.90 -16.62
#